data_a77ed4f1ae006d51e2455617be91fde0
#
_entry.id   a77ed4f1ae006d51e2455617be91fde0
#
_cell.length_a   1.000
_cell.length_b   1.000
_cell.length_c   1.000
_cell.angle_alpha   90.00
_cell.angle_beta   90.00
_cell.angle_gamma   90.00
#
_symmetry.space_group_name_H-M   'P 1'
#
loop_
_entity.id
_entity.type
_entity.pdbx_description
1 polymer ?
#
loop_
_entity_poly.entity_id
_entity_poly.type
_entity_poly.pdbx_seq_one_letter_code
_entity_poly.pdbx_strand_id
1 'polypeptide(L)'
;GIFHFTYGFFSISKQCRHNFFSLSLYQLVALRAEVEGLKSEVCRRREEGRETKHGGQTENIRRRNSQEPLHQPGSQHALSLIRKRRFVSGSETFVSQPCLQLLANNSRKTFRKEHDSEPHTGIPWQTGLKRGSALEVEGDSMLVREEGFYFVYSQVYYIDSTFAMGHVVIRKKRNVVGDEPQYVILFRCIQNMNPVDPYNTCYTGGIVKLEVGDHLELLIPRPTANVSLYGDATFLGAVKLA
;
A
#
# COMPACT_ATOMS: atom_id res chain seq x y z
N GLY A 1 29.54 -49.76 -10.39
CA GLY A 1 30.11 -48.52 -9.86
C GLY A 1 29.25 -47.30 -10.18
N ILE A 2 27.92 -47.27 -9.83
CA ILE A 2 27.08 -46.05 -9.93
C ILE A 2 26.08 -46.10 -8.80
N PHE A 3 26.50 -45.79 -7.56
CA PHE A 3 25.56 -45.65 -6.46
C PHE A 3 26.11 -44.88 -5.23
N HIS A 4 26.97 -43.86 -5.45
CA HIS A 4 27.48 -43.10 -4.28
C HIS A 4 27.49 -41.57 -4.42
N PHE A 5 26.74 -40.97 -5.36
CA PHE A 5 26.81 -39.51 -5.55
C PHE A 5 25.51 -38.72 -5.18
N THR A 6 24.44 -39.39 -4.79
CA THR A 6 23.14 -38.70 -4.55
C THR A 6 22.85 -38.29 -3.09
N TYR A 7 23.62 -38.79 -2.12
CA TYR A 7 23.38 -38.44 -0.71
C TYR A 7 24.05 -37.14 -0.23
N GLY A 8 25.10 -36.69 -0.94
CA GLY A 8 25.81 -35.46 -0.55
C GLY A 8 25.09 -34.15 -0.86
N PHE A 9 24.32 -34.10 -1.95
CA PHE A 9 23.61 -32.88 -2.37
C PHE A 9 22.39 -32.55 -1.52
N PHE A 10 21.71 -33.53 -0.96
CA PHE A 10 20.54 -33.34 -0.09
C PHE A 10 20.91 -32.82 1.31
N SER A 11 22.09 -33.16 1.81
CA SER A 11 22.56 -32.72 3.13
C SER A 11 22.97 -31.23 3.10
N ILE A 12 23.61 -30.77 2.05
CA ILE A 12 24.04 -29.36 1.88
C ILE A 12 22.85 -28.44 1.75
N SER A 13 21.76 -28.85 1.08
CA SER A 13 20.56 -28.02 0.93
C SER A 13 19.77 -27.82 2.23
N LYS A 14 19.76 -28.81 3.12
CA LYS A 14 19.13 -28.69 4.45
C LYS A 14 19.94 -27.76 5.37
N GLN A 15 21.25 -27.86 5.37
CA GLN A 15 22.13 -27.03 6.19
C GLN A 15 22.06 -25.56 5.74
N CYS A 16 22.01 -25.28 4.44
CA CYS A 16 21.86 -23.93 3.90
C CYS A 16 20.50 -23.31 4.25
N ARG A 17 19.43 -24.07 4.24
CA ARG A 17 18.09 -23.59 4.66
C ARG A 17 18.05 -23.26 6.14
N HIS A 18 18.62 -24.10 7.01
CA HIS A 18 18.68 -23.83 8.45
C HIS A 18 19.47 -22.56 8.77
N ASN A 19 20.60 -22.33 8.09
CA ASN A 19 21.40 -21.14 8.29
C ASN A 19 20.68 -19.88 7.79
N PHE A 20 19.91 -19.96 6.70
CA PHE A 20 19.13 -18.83 6.18
C PHE A 20 17.97 -18.43 7.11
N PHE A 21 17.25 -19.42 7.68
CA PHE A 21 16.20 -19.18 8.66
C PHE A 21 16.74 -18.60 9.96
N SER A 22 17.89 -19.08 10.42
CA SER A 22 18.57 -18.59 11.63
C SER A 22 19.02 -17.14 11.47
N LEU A 23 19.60 -16.80 10.32
CA LEU A 23 20.04 -15.43 10.01
C LEU A 23 18.87 -14.46 9.90
N SER A 24 17.77 -14.88 9.28
CA SER A 24 16.54 -14.09 9.14
C SER A 24 15.87 -13.84 10.49
N LEU A 25 15.81 -14.83 11.37
CA LEU A 25 15.28 -14.68 12.73
C LEU A 25 16.15 -13.73 13.56
N TYR A 26 17.47 -13.82 13.47
CA TYR A 26 18.38 -12.91 14.16
C TYR A 26 18.18 -11.45 13.70
N GLN A 27 18.05 -11.21 12.39
CA GLN A 27 17.78 -9.88 11.84
C GLN A 27 16.42 -9.32 12.32
N LEU A 28 15.38 -10.15 12.39
CA LEU A 28 14.06 -9.75 12.90
C LEU A 28 14.10 -9.37 14.38
N VAL A 29 14.85 -10.12 15.19
CA VAL A 29 15.02 -9.82 16.62
C VAL A 29 15.81 -8.54 16.82
N ALA A 30 16.88 -8.33 16.05
CA ALA A 30 17.67 -7.10 16.08
C ALA A 30 16.84 -5.87 15.67
N LEU A 31 16.08 -5.97 14.57
CA LEU A 31 15.19 -4.90 14.12
C LEU A 31 14.11 -4.55 15.14
N ARG A 32 13.57 -5.57 15.83
CA ARG A 32 12.59 -5.37 16.90
C ARG A 32 13.19 -4.61 18.07
N ALA A 33 14.42 -4.93 18.45
CA ALA A 33 15.13 -4.22 19.54
C ALA A 33 15.39 -2.76 19.17
N GLU A 34 15.77 -2.46 17.93
CA GLU A 34 15.93 -1.07 17.45
C GLU A 34 14.62 -0.28 17.47
N VAL A 35 13.52 -0.88 17.04
CA VAL A 35 12.18 -0.24 17.07
C VAL A 35 11.74 0.04 18.51
N GLU A 36 11.99 -0.86 19.43
CA GLU A 36 11.69 -0.66 20.88
C GLU A 36 12.57 0.47 21.47
N GLY A 37 13.84 0.52 21.09
CA GLY A 37 14.76 1.60 21.49
C GLY A 37 14.29 2.97 20.98
N LEU A 38 13.88 3.06 19.71
CA LEU A 38 13.34 4.29 19.13
C LEU A 38 12.03 4.73 19.79
N LYS A 39 11.14 3.79 20.12
CA LYS A 39 9.90 4.10 20.84
C LYS A 39 10.17 4.68 22.23
N SER A 40 11.11 4.10 22.98
CA SER A 40 11.48 4.59 24.32
C SER A 40 12.07 6.00 24.26
N GLU A 41 12.92 6.28 23.27
CA GLU A 41 13.51 7.60 23.05
C GLU A 41 12.45 8.66 22.68
N VAL A 42 11.48 8.31 21.83
CA VAL A 42 10.36 9.19 21.48
C VAL A 42 9.49 9.48 22.71
N CYS A 43 9.19 8.48 23.54
CA CYS A 43 8.46 8.66 24.78
C CYS A 43 9.21 9.58 25.76
N ARG A 44 10.50 9.37 25.96
CA ARG A 44 11.35 10.20 26.82
C ARG A 44 11.35 11.66 26.36
N ARG A 45 11.56 11.93 25.09
CA ARG A 45 11.52 13.30 24.53
C ARG A 45 10.15 13.96 24.67
N ARG A 46 9.07 13.17 24.66
CA ARG A 46 7.71 13.67 24.85
C ARG A 46 7.45 14.05 26.30
N GLU A 47 8.03 13.35 27.27
CA GLU A 47 7.96 13.65 28.70
C GLU A 47 8.79 14.89 29.04
N GLU A 48 10.05 14.98 28.58
CA GLU A 48 10.92 16.15 28.73
C GLU A 48 10.25 17.43 28.16
N GLY A 49 9.53 17.32 27.02
CA GLY A 49 8.76 18.42 26.43
C GLY A 49 7.49 18.80 27.23
N ARG A 50 7.02 17.96 28.16
CA ARG A 50 5.89 18.21 29.03
C ARG A 50 6.30 18.93 30.32
N GLU A 51 7.45 18.58 30.91
CA GLU A 51 7.96 19.18 32.12
C GLU A 51 8.36 20.65 31.91
N THR A 52 8.87 21.00 30.73
CA THR A 52 9.20 22.40 30.39
C THR A 52 7.98 23.30 30.20
N LYS A 53 6.76 22.75 30.11
CA LYS A 53 5.50 23.53 29.99
C LYS A 53 4.80 23.83 31.31
N HIS A 54 5.18 23.21 32.41
CA HIS A 54 4.56 23.42 33.73
C HIS A 54 5.34 24.33 34.66
N GLY A 55 6.51 24.82 34.29
CA GLY A 55 7.37 25.71 35.11
C GLY A 55 7.19 27.21 34.87
N GLY A 56 6.16 27.66 34.16
CA GLY A 56 6.07 29.05 33.74
C GLY A 56 4.74 29.76 34.04
N GLN A 57 4.12 29.58 35.21
CA GLN A 57 3.00 30.41 35.62
C GLN A 57 2.88 30.49 37.15
N THR A 58 3.72 31.32 37.79
CA THR A 58 3.38 32.06 39.00
C THR A 58 4.43 33.12 39.24
N GLU A 59 3.96 34.32 39.51
CA GLU A 59 4.65 35.57 39.91
C GLU A 59 4.94 36.55 38.76
N ASN A 60 4.04 37.55 38.62
CA ASN A 60 4.38 38.93 38.90
C ASN A 60 3.18 39.85 38.71
N ILE A 61 2.47 40.14 39.81
CA ILE A 61 1.75 41.37 40.00
C ILE A 61 2.57 42.20 40.98
N ARG A 62 3.21 43.30 40.55
CA ARG A 62 3.24 44.61 41.19
C ARG A 62 4.41 45.50 40.77
N ARG A 63 4.00 46.75 40.48
CA ARG A 63 4.70 48.08 40.57
C ARG A 63 5.48 48.55 39.35
N ARG A 64 4.80 49.40 38.63
CA ARG A 64 4.87 50.91 38.51
C ARG A 64 6.25 51.55 38.65
N ASN A 65 6.59 52.29 37.63
CA ASN A 65 7.15 53.65 37.52
C ASN A 65 8.62 53.82 37.14
N SER A 66 8.76 54.62 36.09
CA SER A 66 9.70 55.77 35.94
C SER A 66 10.96 55.62 35.11
N GLN A 67 10.93 56.32 33.95
CA GLN A 67 12.01 57.15 33.37
C GLN A 67 13.14 56.50 32.58
N GLU A 68 13.09 56.82 31.28
CA GLU A 68 14.24 56.99 30.35
C GLU A 68 15.28 58.01 30.86
N PRO A 69 16.53 58.18 30.27
CA PRO A 69 16.91 57.97 28.87
C PRO A 69 18.38 57.55 28.59
N LEU A 70 18.66 57.33 27.28
CA LEU A 70 19.89 57.54 26.51
C LEU A 70 21.20 56.79 26.87
N HIS A 71 21.73 55.98 26.01
CA HIS A 71 22.89 56.12 25.10
C HIS A 71 23.26 54.83 24.41
N GLN A 72 23.40 54.93 23.05
CA GLN A 72 24.15 54.00 22.17
C GLN A 72 25.67 54.21 22.32
N PRO A 73 26.60 53.42 21.68
CA PRO A 73 26.47 52.31 20.78
C PRO A 73 27.53 51.17 20.98
N GLY A 74 27.42 50.11 20.24
CA GLY A 74 28.64 49.34 19.90
C GLY A 74 28.52 47.84 19.74
N SER A 75 28.41 47.39 18.49
CA SER A 75 29.18 46.29 17.89
C SER A 75 28.78 44.82 18.09
N GLN A 76 28.31 44.26 16.98
CA GLN A 76 28.75 43.01 16.29
C GLN A 76 28.16 41.67 16.68
N HIS A 77 27.37 41.20 15.73
CA HIS A 77 27.34 39.85 15.12
C HIS A 77 27.27 38.61 16.01
N ALA A 78 26.09 38.04 16.07
CA ALA A 78 25.86 36.61 15.83
C ALA A 78 24.46 36.40 15.31
N LEU A 79 24.33 36.14 14.00
CA LEU A 79 23.13 35.69 13.34
C LEU A 79 22.80 34.26 13.81
N SER A 80 22.08 34.13 14.87
CA SER A 80 21.43 32.87 15.20
C SER A 80 20.10 32.82 14.45
N LEU A 81 20.09 32.16 13.32
CA LEU A 81 18.89 31.78 12.59
C LEU A 81 18.08 30.79 13.46
N ILE A 82 17.39 31.30 14.44
CA ILE A 82 16.31 30.55 15.10
C ILE A 82 15.18 30.44 14.08
N ARG A 83 15.18 29.34 13.32
CA ARG A 83 14.07 28.92 12.49
C ARG A 83 12.88 28.66 13.41
N LYS A 84 12.08 29.71 13.69
CA LYS A 84 10.79 29.56 14.34
C LYS A 84 9.96 28.60 13.49
N ARG A 85 9.97 27.31 13.83
CA ARG A 85 8.92 26.41 13.38
C ARG A 85 7.62 26.99 13.94
N ARG A 86 6.83 27.63 13.07
CA ARG A 86 5.45 27.89 13.37
C ARG A 86 4.80 26.55 13.62
N PHE A 87 4.58 26.24 14.88
CA PHE A 87 3.66 25.19 15.27
C PHE A 87 2.26 25.73 14.90
N VAL A 88 1.82 25.42 13.70
CA VAL A 88 0.42 25.61 13.34
C VAL A 88 -0.32 24.59 14.18
N SER A 89 -0.93 25.04 15.28
CA SER A 89 -1.96 24.31 16.01
C SER A 89 -3.23 24.33 15.13
N GLY A 90 -3.15 23.70 13.96
CA GLY A 90 -4.30 23.25 13.24
C GLY A 90 -4.58 21.85 13.76
N SER A 91 -5.81 21.56 14.14
CA SER A 91 -6.25 20.18 14.24
C SER A 91 -5.90 19.55 12.89
N GLU A 92 -4.88 18.71 12.86
CA GLU A 92 -4.65 17.81 11.75
C GLU A 92 -5.91 16.93 11.71
N THR A 93 -6.90 17.38 10.95
CA THR A 93 -7.91 16.46 10.47
C THR A 93 -7.11 15.43 9.69
N PHE A 94 -6.93 14.25 10.24
CA PHE A 94 -6.42 13.12 9.51
C PHE A 94 -7.33 12.94 8.30
N VAL A 95 -6.92 13.51 7.17
CA VAL A 95 -7.60 13.32 5.91
C VAL A 95 -7.43 11.84 5.58
N SER A 96 -8.42 11.06 5.93
CA SER A 96 -8.37 9.64 5.71
C SER A 96 -8.51 9.41 4.21
N GLN A 97 -7.48 8.83 3.59
CA GLN A 97 -7.43 8.55 2.16
C GLN A 97 -8.62 7.67 1.74
N PRO A 98 -9.41 8.08 0.72
CA PRO A 98 -10.46 7.26 0.17
C PRO A 98 -9.89 5.95 -0.40
N CYS A 99 -10.54 4.84 -0.10
CA CYS A 99 -10.12 3.54 -0.61
C CYS A 99 -11.30 2.58 -0.80
N LEU A 100 -11.10 1.62 -1.70
CA LEU A 100 -12.00 0.50 -1.92
C LEU A 100 -11.17 -0.77 -2.15
N GLN A 101 -11.51 -1.83 -1.39
CA GLN A 101 -10.97 -3.16 -1.62
C GLN A 101 -12.11 -4.13 -1.86
N LEU A 102 -12.07 -4.76 -3.01
CA LEU A 102 -12.95 -5.85 -3.41
C LEU A 102 -12.27 -7.17 -3.08
N LEU A 103 -13.01 -8.06 -2.45
CA LEU A 103 -12.61 -9.42 -2.14
C LEU A 103 -13.37 -10.38 -3.04
N ALA A 104 -12.73 -11.46 -3.47
CA ALA A 104 -13.42 -12.48 -4.25
C ALA A 104 -14.59 -13.05 -3.43
N ASN A 105 -15.70 -13.32 -4.12
CA ASN A 105 -16.94 -13.78 -3.52
C ASN A 105 -17.11 -15.28 -3.79
N ASN A 106 -16.86 -16.12 -2.80
CA ASN A 106 -16.95 -17.57 -2.90
C ASN A 106 -18.39 -18.12 -2.97
N SER A 107 -19.41 -17.29 -2.74
CA SER A 107 -20.81 -17.68 -2.94
C SER A 107 -21.27 -17.60 -4.41
N ARG A 108 -20.44 -17.02 -5.26
CA ARG A 108 -20.66 -16.88 -6.71
C ARG A 108 -19.62 -17.70 -7.47
N LYS A 109 -19.87 -17.92 -8.77
CA LYS A 109 -18.89 -18.57 -9.67
C LYS A 109 -18.19 -17.53 -10.53
N THR A 110 -16.98 -17.84 -10.98
CA THR A 110 -16.32 -17.10 -12.06
C THR A 110 -17.23 -17.06 -13.30
N PHE A 111 -17.11 -16.00 -14.08
CA PHE A 111 -17.95 -15.79 -15.26
C PHE A 111 -17.09 -15.49 -16.49
N ARG A 112 -17.65 -15.78 -17.67
CA ARG A 112 -17.02 -15.45 -18.94
C ARG A 112 -17.31 -13.99 -19.30
N LYS A 113 -16.27 -13.28 -19.74
CA LYS A 113 -16.34 -11.92 -20.25
C LYS A 113 -15.52 -11.81 -21.54
N GLU A 114 -16.08 -11.20 -22.57
CA GLU A 114 -15.36 -10.88 -23.79
C GLU A 114 -14.58 -9.57 -23.60
N HIS A 115 -13.31 -9.58 -23.97
CA HIS A 115 -12.46 -8.42 -24.04
C HIS A 115 -11.52 -8.53 -25.24
N ASP A 116 -11.49 -7.51 -26.11
CA ASP A 116 -10.78 -7.51 -27.39
C ASP A 116 -11.07 -8.74 -28.26
N SER A 117 -12.36 -9.14 -28.31
CA SER A 117 -12.85 -10.33 -29.04
C SER A 117 -12.31 -11.66 -28.52
N GLU A 118 -11.61 -11.65 -27.39
CA GLU A 118 -11.09 -12.84 -26.74
C GLU A 118 -11.84 -13.15 -25.44
N PRO A 119 -12.12 -14.41 -25.15
CA PRO A 119 -12.79 -14.79 -23.92
C PRO A 119 -11.86 -14.76 -22.71
N HIS A 120 -12.29 -14.05 -21.68
CA HIS A 120 -11.60 -13.91 -20.40
C HIS A 120 -12.45 -14.50 -19.27
N THR A 121 -11.80 -14.89 -18.18
CA THR A 121 -12.46 -15.23 -16.92
C THR A 121 -12.55 -14.00 -16.04
N GLY A 122 -13.77 -13.61 -15.64
CA GLY A 122 -14.05 -12.60 -14.63
C GLY A 122 -14.19 -13.21 -13.25
N ILE A 123 -13.79 -12.46 -12.24
CA ILE A 123 -13.90 -12.81 -10.83
C ILE A 123 -15.10 -12.08 -10.23
N PRO A 124 -16.02 -12.80 -9.54
CA PRO A 124 -17.11 -12.16 -8.82
C PRO A 124 -16.58 -11.50 -7.56
N TRP A 125 -16.97 -10.26 -7.31
CA TRP A 125 -16.49 -9.49 -6.18
C TRP A 125 -17.57 -9.24 -5.12
N GLN A 126 -17.11 -8.98 -3.90
CA GLN A 126 -17.85 -8.39 -2.80
C GLN A 126 -17.00 -7.29 -2.15
N THR A 127 -17.65 -6.32 -1.53
CA THR A 127 -16.94 -5.24 -0.82
C THR A 127 -16.29 -5.78 0.45
N GLY A 128 -14.98 -5.64 0.55
CA GLY A 128 -14.22 -5.96 1.76
C GLY A 128 -14.01 -4.73 2.64
N LEU A 129 -13.50 -3.64 2.05
CA LEU A 129 -13.28 -2.36 2.72
C LEU A 129 -13.68 -1.21 1.80
N LYS A 130 -14.46 -0.26 2.32
CA LYS A 130 -14.79 0.99 1.63
C LYS A 130 -14.64 2.16 2.59
N ARG A 131 -13.95 3.21 2.13
CA ARG A 131 -13.80 4.49 2.84
C ARG A 131 -13.89 5.64 1.85
N GLY A 132 -14.65 6.66 2.21
CA GLY A 132 -14.88 7.84 1.36
C GLY A 132 -15.80 7.55 0.16
N SER A 133 -15.92 8.53 -0.72
CA SER A 133 -16.82 8.55 -1.88
C SER A 133 -16.10 8.44 -3.22
N ALA A 134 -14.77 8.49 -3.23
CA ALA A 134 -13.99 8.55 -4.47
C ALA A 134 -14.09 7.28 -5.33
N LEU A 135 -14.47 6.15 -4.74
CA LEU A 135 -14.60 4.85 -5.40
C LEU A 135 -15.91 4.16 -5.02
N GLU A 136 -16.56 3.54 -5.99
CA GLU A 136 -17.79 2.76 -5.80
C GLU A 136 -17.71 1.40 -6.48
N VAL A 137 -18.54 0.48 -6.02
CA VAL A 137 -18.71 -0.83 -6.67
C VAL A 137 -19.81 -0.72 -7.70
N GLU A 138 -19.53 -1.11 -8.94
CA GLU A 138 -20.54 -1.22 -10.00
C GLU A 138 -20.41 -2.59 -10.69
N GLY A 139 -21.35 -3.48 -10.37
CA GLY A 139 -21.25 -4.88 -10.76
C GLY A 139 -20.00 -5.55 -10.22
N ASP A 140 -19.17 -6.11 -11.09
CA ASP A 140 -17.88 -6.72 -10.74
C ASP A 140 -16.70 -5.80 -11.15
N SER A 141 -16.86 -4.48 -11.01
CA SER A 141 -15.85 -3.45 -11.29
C SER A 141 -15.84 -2.35 -10.22
N MET A 142 -14.78 -1.55 -10.19
CA MET A 142 -14.71 -0.32 -9.39
C MET A 142 -14.99 0.89 -10.29
N LEU A 143 -15.94 1.72 -9.92
CA LEU A 143 -16.24 3.00 -10.57
C LEU A 143 -15.49 4.12 -9.84
N VAL A 144 -14.79 4.96 -10.61
CA VAL A 144 -14.09 6.16 -10.11
C VAL A 144 -15.06 7.34 -10.07
N ARG A 145 -15.27 7.92 -8.89
CA ARG A 145 -16.14 9.08 -8.66
C ARG A 145 -15.38 10.40 -8.54
N GLU A 146 -14.11 10.35 -8.22
CA GLU A 146 -13.24 11.51 -8.11
C GLU A 146 -11.97 11.29 -8.92
N GLU A 147 -11.55 12.25 -9.73
CA GLU A 147 -10.27 12.15 -10.42
C GLU A 147 -9.09 12.26 -9.44
N GLY A 148 -7.94 11.72 -9.80
CA GLY A 148 -6.73 11.82 -9.01
C GLY A 148 -5.73 10.71 -9.30
N PHE A 149 -4.70 10.66 -8.48
CA PHE A 149 -3.72 9.58 -8.47
C PHE A 149 -4.14 8.50 -7.50
N TYR A 150 -4.11 7.27 -7.97
CA TYR A 150 -4.50 6.09 -7.21
C TYR A 150 -3.38 5.06 -7.19
N PHE A 151 -3.14 4.47 -6.03
CA PHE A 151 -2.42 3.22 -5.94
C PHE A 151 -3.42 2.08 -6.13
N VAL A 152 -3.29 1.38 -7.25
CA VAL A 152 -4.14 0.24 -7.61
C VAL A 152 -3.33 -1.04 -7.48
N TYR A 153 -3.88 -2.05 -6.83
CA TYR A 153 -3.20 -3.32 -6.55
C TYR A 153 -4.17 -4.50 -6.64
N SER A 154 -3.64 -5.66 -6.97
CA SER A 154 -4.43 -6.88 -7.09
C SER A 154 -3.61 -8.12 -6.79
N GLN A 155 -4.28 -9.15 -6.31
CA GLN A 155 -3.74 -10.49 -6.16
C GLN A 155 -4.78 -11.51 -6.60
N VAL A 156 -4.31 -12.55 -7.29
CA VAL A 156 -5.12 -13.72 -7.63
C VAL A 156 -4.37 -14.98 -7.22
N TYR A 157 -5.05 -15.84 -6.47
CA TYR A 157 -4.55 -17.18 -6.13
C TYR A 157 -5.07 -18.20 -7.13
N TYR A 158 -4.17 -18.73 -7.95
CA TYR A 158 -4.45 -19.74 -8.97
C TYR A 158 -4.37 -21.13 -8.41
N ILE A 159 -5.32 -21.97 -8.84
CA ILE A 159 -5.39 -23.42 -8.58
C ILE A 159 -5.51 -24.09 -9.96
N ASP A 160 -4.52 -23.84 -10.81
CA ASP A 160 -4.58 -24.16 -12.23
C ASP A 160 -3.25 -24.71 -12.73
N SER A 161 -3.27 -25.87 -13.39
CA SER A 161 -2.05 -26.49 -13.91
C SER A 161 -1.60 -25.95 -15.27
N THR A 162 -2.34 -24.99 -15.85
CA THR A 162 -1.96 -24.35 -17.11
C THR A 162 -0.67 -23.57 -16.94
N PHE A 163 0.32 -23.82 -17.79
CA PHE A 163 1.59 -23.14 -17.76
C PHE A 163 1.44 -21.65 -17.92
N ALA A 164 1.85 -20.72 -17.35
CA ALA A 164 1.67 -19.28 -17.42
C ALA A 164 0.21 -18.85 -17.23
N MET A 165 -0.22 -18.82 -15.97
CA MET A 165 -1.42 -18.11 -15.52
C MET A 165 -1.09 -16.64 -15.23
N GLY A 166 -2.10 -15.80 -15.22
CA GLY A 166 -1.92 -14.39 -14.94
C GLY A 166 -3.22 -13.62 -15.10
N HIS A 167 -3.21 -12.35 -14.73
CA HIS A 167 -4.34 -11.46 -14.87
C HIS A 167 -3.93 -10.08 -15.36
N VAL A 168 -4.88 -9.33 -15.85
CA VAL A 168 -4.74 -7.94 -16.25
C VAL A 168 -5.67 -7.07 -15.42
N VAL A 169 -5.18 -5.90 -15.00
CA VAL A 169 -6.00 -4.83 -14.45
C VAL A 169 -6.21 -3.82 -15.57
N ILE A 170 -7.48 -3.55 -15.87
CA ILE A 170 -7.91 -2.76 -17.01
C ILE A 170 -8.60 -1.50 -16.52
N ARG A 171 -8.24 -0.35 -17.11
CA ARG A 171 -9.00 0.89 -17.05
C ARG A 171 -9.94 0.93 -18.25
N LYS A 172 -11.25 0.95 -18.03
CA LYS A 172 -12.23 1.29 -19.03
C LYS A 172 -12.54 2.77 -18.91
N LYS A 173 -12.09 3.58 -19.88
CA LYS A 173 -12.33 5.01 -19.92
C LYS A 173 -13.82 5.30 -20.17
N ARG A 174 -14.36 6.27 -19.45
CA ARG A 174 -15.69 6.81 -19.74
C ARG A 174 -15.67 7.66 -21.00
N ASN A 175 -14.69 8.56 -21.07
CA ASN A 175 -14.53 9.49 -22.18
C ASN A 175 -13.36 9.01 -23.06
N VAL A 176 -13.63 8.90 -24.35
CA VAL A 176 -12.62 8.55 -25.37
C VAL A 176 -12.54 9.73 -26.33
N VAL A 177 -11.35 10.26 -26.56
CA VAL A 177 -11.09 11.36 -27.46
C VAL A 177 -10.32 10.87 -28.69
N GLY A 178 -10.87 11.11 -29.88
CA GLY A 178 -10.25 10.66 -31.14
C GLY A 178 -10.16 9.13 -31.22
N ASP A 179 -9.01 8.64 -31.66
CA ASP A 179 -8.74 7.21 -31.88
C ASP A 179 -8.15 6.50 -30.65
N GLU A 180 -8.25 7.11 -29.45
CA GLU A 180 -7.74 6.48 -28.24
C GLU A 180 -8.51 5.20 -27.88
N PRO A 181 -7.82 4.15 -27.39
CA PRO A 181 -8.49 2.94 -26.95
C PRO A 181 -9.33 3.23 -25.70
N GLN A 182 -10.58 2.72 -25.66
CA GLN A 182 -11.44 2.79 -24.48
C GLN A 182 -10.90 1.94 -23.33
N TYR A 183 -10.29 0.80 -23.64
CA TYR A 183 -9.74 -0.14 -22.67
C TYR A 183 -8.23 -0.03 -22.65
N VAL A 184 -7.67 0.24 -21.48
CA VAL A 184 -6.22 0.37 -21.27
C VAL A 184 -5.78 -0.63 -20.22
N ILE A 185 -4.86 -1.53 -20.57
CA ILE A 185 -4.24 -2.42 -19.60
C ILE A 185 -3.28 -1.57 -18.75
N LEU A 186 -3.58 -1.45 -17.46
CA LEU A 186 -2.75 -0.75 -16.50
C LEU A 186 -1.60 -1.62 -16.01
N PHE A 187 -1.92 -2.84 -15.62
CA PHE A 187 -0.96 -3.80 -15.06
C PHE A 187 -1.23 -5.19 -15.59
N ARG A 188 -0.17 -5.96 -15.71
CA ARG A 188 -0.21 -7.39 -16.04
C ARG A 188 0.60 -8.16 -15.03
N CYS A 189 0.01 -9.19 -14.48
CA CYS A 189 0.70 -10.18 -13.68
C CYS A 189 0.83 -11.47 -14.47
N ILE A 190 1.99 -12.09 -14.46
CA ILE A 190 2.24 -13.39 -15.09
C ILE A 190 2.95 -14.27 -14.08
N GLN A 191 2.48 -15.51 -13.92
CA GLN A 191 3.02 -16.47 -12.99
C GLN A 191 3.13 -17.85 -13.61
N ASN A 192 4.27 -18.49 -13.41
CA ASN A 192 4.49 -19.86 -13.85
C ASN A 192 3.80 -20.82 -12.87
N MET A 193 3.09 -21.81 -13.41
CA MET A 193 2.40 -22.81 -12.63
C MET A 193 3.17 -24.13 -12.64
N ASN A 194 3.21 -24.78 -11.49
CA ASN A 194 3.74 -26.13 -11.39
C ASN A 194 2.66 -27.14 -11.83
N PRO A 195 2.92 -28.05 -12.77
CA PRO A 195 1.93 -29.01 -13.22
C PRO A 195 1.57 -30.07 -12.17
N VAL A 196 2.45 -30.31 -11.17
CA VAL A 196 2.24 -31.29 -10.09
C VAL A 196 1.55 -30.64 -8.90
N ASP A 197 2.04 -29.44 -8.49
CA ASP A 197 1.48 -28.65 -7.40
C ASP A 197 0.99 -27.31 -7.99
N PRO A 198 -0.25 -27.27 -8.55
CA PRO A 198 -0.73 -26.16 -9.36
C PRO A 198 -1.26 -24.99 -8.53
N TYR A 199 -0.54 -24.61 -7.48
CA TYR A 199 -0.91 -23.53 -6.57
C TYR A 199 0.10 -22.41 -6.63
N ASN A 200 -0.34 -21.20 -6.99
CA ASN A 200 0.53 -20.02 -6.97
C ASN A 200 -0.29 -18.73 -6.88
N THR A 201 0.30 -17.69 -6.30
CA THR A 201 -0.29 -16.35 -6.26
C THR A 201 0.44 -15.43 -7.21
N CYS A 202 -0.31 -14.52 -7.84
CA CYS A 202 0.23 -13.46 -8.66
C CYS A 202 -0.25 -12.10 -8.12
N TYR A 203 0.69 -11.26 -7.71
CA TYR A 203 0.41 -9.92 -7.22
C TYR A 203 0.99 -8.88 -8.18
N THR A 204 0.23 -7.80 -8.43
CA THR A 204 0.69 -6.64 -9.18
C THR A 204 0.05 -5.36 -8.67
N GLY A 205 0.68 -4.22 -8.93
CA GLY A 205 0.12 -2.93 -8.58
C GLY A 205 1.05 -1.79 -8.93
N GLY A 206 0.50 -0.58 -8.90
CA GLY A 206 1.23 0.65 -9.21
C GLY A 206 0.35 1.88 -9.09
N ILE A 207 0.92 3.04 -9.40
CA ILE A 207 0.25 4.33 -9.34
C ILE A 207 -0.24 4.70 -10.74
N VAL A 208 -1.51 5.12 -10.82
CA VAL A 208 -2.16 5.54 -12.05
C VAL A 208 -2.97 6.81 -11.83
N LYS A 209 -3.12 7.63 -12.87
CA LYS A 209 -4.09 8.71 -12.89
C LYS A 209 -5.42 8.16 -13.42
N LEU A 210 -6.49 8.36 -12.68
CA LEU A 210 -7.86 7.97 -13.05
C LEU A 210 -8.76 9.21 -13.11
N GLU A 211 -9.76 9.15 -13.98
CA GLU A 211 -10.74 10.19 -14.22
C GLU A 211 -12.14 9.78 -13.76
N VAL A 212 -12.99 10.76 -13.53
CA VAL A 212 -14.38 10.51 -13.12
C VAL A 212 -15.12 9.68 -14.15
N GLY A 213 -15.69 8.58 -13.73
CA GLY A 213 -16.45 7.66 -14.57
C GLY A 213 -15.62 6.53 -15.20
N ASP A 214 -14.32 6.49 -14.96
CA ASP A 214 -13.50 5.34 -15.31
C ASP A 214 -13.89 4.11 -14.47
N HIS A 215 -13.73 2.93 -15.06
CA HIS A 215 -13.90 1.67 -14.34
C HIS A 215 -12.58 0.91 -14.27
N LEU A 216 -12.32 0.31 -13.13
CA LEU A 216 -11.23 -0.65 -12.95
C LEU A 216 -11.81 -2.06 -12.94
N GLU A 217 -11.27 -2.92 -13.79
CA GLU A 217 -11.66 -4.31 -13.90
C GLU A 217 -10.44 -5.23 -13.81
N LEU A 218 -10.62 -6.41 -13.24
CA LEU A 218 -9.60 -7.46 -13.25
C LEU A 218 -10.13 -8.64 -14.09
N LEU A 219 -9.38 -9.01 -15.10
CA LEU A 219 -9.71 -10.13 -15.99
C LEU A 219 -8.51 -11.09 -16.11
N ILE A 220 -8.82 -12.36 -16.24
CA ILE A 220 -7.83 -13.40 -16.52
C ILE A 220 -7.93 -13.75 -18.00
N PRO A 221 -6.86 -13.60 -18.82
CA PRO A 221 -6.91 -13.84 -20.28
C PRO A 221 -6.91 -15.34 -20.59
N ARG A 222 -7.90 -16.03 -20.09
CA ARG A 222 -8.23 -17.43 -20.32
C ARG A 222 -9.74 -17.60 -20.31
N PRO A 223 -10.31 -18.44 -21.19
CA PRO A 223 -11.78 -18.66 -21.24
C PRO A 223 -12.31 -19.32 -19.97
N THR A 224 -11.50 -20.15 -19.35
CA THR A 224 -11.77 -20.77 -18.05
C THR A 224 -10.49 -20.78 -17.24
N ALA A 225 -10.53 -20.20 -16.05
CA ALA A 225 -9.41 -20.22 -15.11
C ALA A 225 -9.87 -20.78 -13.78
N ASN A 226 -9.07 -21.66 -13.20
CA ASN A 226 -9.33 -22.17 -11.86
C ASN A 226 -8.60 -21.30 -10.83
N VAL A 227 -9.38 -20.59 -10.02
CA VAL A 227 -8.86 -19.65 -9.01
C VAL A 227 -9.57 -19.83 -7.68
N SER A 228 -8.89 -19.47 -6.62
CA SER A 228 -9.49 -19.37 -5.30
C SER A 228 -10.39 -18.15 -5.23
N LEU A 229 -11.63 -18.33 -4.82
CA LEU A 229 -12.59 -17.25 -4.57
C LEU A 229 -12.67 -16.87 -3.08
N TYR A 230 -11.67 -17.26 -2.28
CA TYR A 230 -11.51 -16.76 -0.92
C TYR A 230 -10.92 -15.35 -0.96
N GLY A 231 -11.59 -14.42 -0.29
CA GLY A 231 -11.26 -12.99 -0.36
C GLY A 231 -9.93 -12.60 0.31
N ASP A 232 -9.39 -13.44 1.19
CA ASP A 232 -8.06 -13.28 1.78
C ASP A 232 -6.92 -13.59 0.80
N ALA A 233 -7.20 -14.37 -0.25
CA ALA A 233 -6.23 -14.82 -1.25
C ALA A 233 -6.38 -14.13 -2.61
N THR A 234 -7.62 -13.71 -2.97
CA THR A 234 -7.94 -13.08 -4.27
C THR A 234 -8.70 -11.78 -4.02
N PHE A 235 -8.09 -10.65 -4.44
CA PHE A 235 -8.62 -9.32 -4.19
C PHE A 235 -8.15 -8.29 -5.24
N LEU A 236 -8.90 -7.19 -5.34
CA LEU A 236 -8.58 -5.98 -6.12
C LEU A 236 -8.80 -4.76 -5.25
N GLY A 237 -7.82 -3.86 -5.15
CA GLY A 237 -7.92 -2.67 -4.31
C GLY A 237 -7.42 -1.40 -4.99
N ALA A 238 -7.95 -0.25 -4.55
CA ALA A 238 -7.46 1.05 -4.93
C ALA A 238 -7.53 2.03 -3.75
N VAL A 239 -6.49 2.85 -3.61
CA VAL A 239 -6.37 3.91 -2.60
C VAL A 239 -6.08 5.22 -3.33
N LYS A 240 -6.88 6.25 -3.09
CA LYS A 240 -6.62 7.59 -3.63
C LYS A 240 -5.46 8.22 -2.88
N LEU A 241 -4.45 8.67 -3.61
CA LEU A 241 -3.25 9.30 -3.05
C LEU A 241 -3.38 10.83 -3.03
N ALA A 242 -3.93 11.40 -4.09
CA ALA A 242 -4.16 12.84 -4.27
C ALA A 242 -5.25 13.10 -5.31
#